data_7d54fce722cd7b534f1ba6e73d910c47
#
_entry.id   7d54fce722cd7b534f1ba6e73d910c47
#
_cell.length_a   1.000
_cell.length_b   1.000
_cell.length_c   1.000
_cell.angle_alpha   90.00
_cell.angle_beta   90.00
_cell.angle_gamma   90.00
#
_symmetry.space_group_name_H-M   'P 1'
#
loop_
_entity.id
_entity.type
_entity.pdbx_description
1 polymer ?
#
loop_
_entity_poly.entity_id
_entity_poly.type
_entity_poly.pdbx_seq_one_letter_code
_entity_poly.pdbx_strand_id
1 'polypeptide(L)'
;MKKYLILLVLVLLTGCGRDKNKLIMVTEAGFAPYEYYEDGDIVGVDVEIAKEIAKSLDKELVIKDIYFDSILNEIKSGKADIALAGISVNEERKKEVDFSINYITSRQVVIVLKDSNITDVDNVYNKKVAVQLGSVADTYFTDKHKSTELVRQKKYLTMVEDLKGNKVDAIVMDELPAKEIVKKNTNLTILDGYIFEDTYGIAIKKGNTELLDKVNEVLNNLINDGKINEYVIKYTK
;
A
#
# COMPACT_ATOMS: atom_id res chain seq x y z
N MET A 1 35.39 59.50 19.67
CA MET A 1 34.25 59.19 18.80
C MET A 1 34.41 57.74 18.35
N LYS A 2 33.66 56.80 18.94
CA LYS A 2 33.72 55.37 18.61
C LYS A 2 32.69 55.10 17.50
N LYS A 3 33.14 54.73 16.32
CA LYS A 3 32.30 54.30 15.21
C LYS A 3 31.91 52.84 15.45
N TYR A 4 30.65 52.57 15.74
CA TYR A 4 30.09 51.18 15.79
C TYR A 4 29.78 50.76 14.34
N LEU A 5 30.54 49.76 13.84
CA LEU A 5 30.31 49.06 12.57
C LEU A 5 29.24 48.01 12.87
N ILE A 6 27.99 48.25 12.48
CA ILE A 6 26.91 47.26 12.53
C ILE A 6 27.06 46.33 11.36
N LEU A 7 27.56 45.11 11.64
CA LEU A 7 27.65 44.03 10.67
C LEU A 7 26.26 43.38 10.51
N LEU A 8 25.56 43.74 9.45
CA LEU A 8 24.27 43.16 9.08
C LEU A 8 24.52 41.73 8.54
N VAL A 9 24.39 40.72 9.39
CA VAL A 9 24.43 39.32 8.98
C VAL A 9 23.11 38.98 8.28
N LEU A 10 23.13 38.96 6.93
CA LEU A 10 22.07 38.43 6.10
C LEU A 10 22.07 36.91 6.26
N VAL A 11 21.23 36.39 7.17
CA VAL A 11 20.95 34.95 7.25
C VAL A 11 20.07 34.61 6.02
N LEU A 12 20.73 34.08 4.97
CA LEU A 12 20.04 33.42 3.87
C LEU A 12 19.36 32.17 4.43
N LEU A 13 18.09 32.30 4.77
CA LEU A 13 17.19 31.18 4.98
C LEU A 13 17.01 30.47 3.62
N THR A 14 17.96 29.61 3.25
CA THR A 14 17.71 28.60 2.23
C THR A 14 16.67 27.65 2.84
N GLY A 15 15.40 28.04 2.73
CA GLY A 15 14.30 27.13 2.99
C GLY A 15 14.53 25.93 2.11
N CYS A 16 14.57 24.73 2.70
CA CYS A 16 14.55 23.46 2.00
C CYS A 16 13.19 23.36 1.28
N GLY A 17 13.06 24.10 0.17
CA GLY A 17 11.89 24.08 -0.68
C GLY A 17 11.81 22.73 -1.33
N ARG A 18 10.69 22.04 -1.15
CA ARG A 18 10.37 20.81 -1.88
C ARG A 18 10.49 21.08 -3.38
N ASP A 19 11.18 20.20 -4.11
CA ASP A 19 11.32 20.29 -5.55
C ASP A 19 9.94 20.16 -6.21
N LYS A 20 9.47 21.25 -6.82
CA LYS A 20 8.13 21.32 -7.44
C LYS A 20 8.01 20.48 -8.71
N ASN A 21 9.15 20.09 -9.31
CA ASN A 21 9.21 19.28 -10.51
C ASN A 21 9.09 17.77 -10.21
N LYS A 22 8.96 17.40 -8.92
CA LYS A 22 8.85 16.00 -8.50
C LYS A 22 7.46 15.68 -7.98
N LEU A 23 6.98 14.49 -8.32
CA LEU A 23 5.84 13.82 -7.68
C LEU A 23 6.40 12.71 -6.78
N ILE A 24 6.24 12.85 -5.49
CA ILE A 24 6.74 11.86 -4.53
C ILE A 24 5.64 10.86 -4.20
N MET A 25 5.85 9.62 -4.62
CA MET A 25 5.03 8.47 -4.27
C MET A 25 5.66 7.72 -3.09
N VAL A 26 4.86 7.35 -2.10
CA VAL A 26 5.22 6.38 -1.07
C VAL A 26 4.47 5.07 -1.30
N THR A 27 5.17 3.97 -1.07
CA THR A 27 4.67 2.60 -1.25
C THR A 27 5.35 1.64 -0.28
N GLU A 28 4.92 0.36 -0.26
CA GLU A 28 5.59 -0.75 0.43
C GLU A 28 5.91 -1.83 -0.60
N ALA A 29 7.16 -1.84 -1.11
CA ALA A 29 7.58 -2.65 -2.26
C ALA A 29 7.81 -4.13 -1.90
N GLY A 30 6.75 -4.81 -1.53
CA GLY A 30 6.70 -6.24 -1.21
C GLY A 30 5.36 -6.87 -1.55
N PHE A 31 4.55 -6.22 -2.41
CA PHE A 31 3.15 -6.52 -2.64
C PHE A 31 2.83 -6.78 -4.13
N ALA A 32 3.59 -7.73 -4.74
CA ALA A 32 3.32 -8.12 -6.13
C ALA A 32 1.87 -8.59 -6.31
N PRO A 33 1.18 -8.22 -7.40
CA PRO A 33 1.68 -7.56 -8.61
C PRO A 33 1.60 -6.01 -8.58
N TYR A 34 1.23 -5.41 -7.45
CA TYR A 34 0.97 -3.97 -7.37
C TYR A 34 2.24 -3.14 -7.26
N GLU A 35 3.11 -3.45 -6.30
CA GLU A 35 4.43 -2.83 -6.13
C GLU A 35 5.43 -3.83 -5.53
N TYR A 36 6.52 -4.05 -6.24
CA TYR A 36 7.57 -4.98 -5.80
C TYR A 36 8.90 -4.70 -6.50
N TYR A 37 9.98 -5.25 -5.95
CA TYR A 37 11.29 -5.14 -6.57
C TYR A 37 11.48 -6.18 -7.67
N GLU A 38 11.88 -5.72 -8.86
CA GLU A 38 12.33 -6.53 -9.99
C GLU A 38 13.61 -5.89 -10.56
N ASP A 39 14.68 -6.65 -10.65
CA ASP A 39 16.00 -6.22 -11.14
C ASP A 39 16.56 -4.93 -10.48
N GLY A 40 16.17 -4.66 -9.24
CA GLY A 40 16.59 -3.50 -8.45
C GLY A 40 15.66 -2.30 -8.54
N ASP A 41 14.71 -2.30 -9.45
CA ASP A 41 13.69 -1.26 -9.58
C ASP A 41 12.37 -1.65 -8.89
N ILE A 42 11.60 -0.65 -8.48
CA ILE A 42 10.23 -0.88 -8.02
C ILE A 42 9.30 -0.83 -9.23
N VAL A 43 8.56 -1.92 -9.45
CA VAL A 43 7.63 -2.11 -10.57
C VAL A 43 6.28 -2.59 -10.09
N GLY A 44 5.28 -2.61 -10.98
CA GLY A 44 3.94 -3.14 -10.70
C GLY A 44 2.83 -2.20 -11.14
N VAL A 45 1.60 -2.63 -10.88
CA VAL A 45 0.37 -1.92 -11.30
C VAL A 45 0.33 -0.50 -10.73
N ASP A 46 0.59 -0.35 -9.43
CA ASP A 46 0.56 0.94 -8.74
C ASP A 46 1.65 1.88 -9.25
N VAL A 47 2.80 1.32 -9.62
CA VAL A 47 3.89 2.09 -10.22
C VAL A 47 3.54 2.60 -11.62
N GLU A 48 2.87 1.77 -12.46
CA GLU A 48 2.43 2.22 -13.79
C GLU A 48 1.38 3.34 -13.68
N ILE A 49 0.43 3.22 -12.75
CA ILE A 49 -0.55 4.27 -12.48
C ILE A 49 0.16 5.56 -12.04
N ALA A 50 1.12 5.47 -11.13
CA ALA A 50 1.87 6.63 -10.64
C ALA A 50 2.69 7.31 -11.75
N LYS A 51 3.26 6.53 -12.70
CA LYS A 51 3.96 7.07 -13.88
C LYS A 51 3.02 7.88 -14.76
N GLU A 52 1.80 7.40 -15.03
CA GLU A 52 0.82 8.14 -15.83
C GLU A 52 0.36 9.43 -15.11
N ILE A 53 0.19 9.38 -13.77
CA ILE A 53 -0.10 10.59 -12.99
C ILE A 53 1.05 11.60 -13.08
N ALA A 54 2.29 11.16 -12.87
CA ALA A 54 3.47 12.03 -12.94
C ALA A 54 3.60 12.69 -14.32
N LYS A 55 3.40 11.91 -15.38
CA LYS A 55 3.40 12.38 -16.77
C LYS A 55 2.32 13.43 -17.02
N SER A 56 1.11 13.23 -16.52
CA SER A 56 0.01 14.19 -16.66
C SER A 56 0.27 15.53 -15.97
N LEU A 57 1.12 15.52 -14.94
CA LEU A 57 1.52 16.68 -14.16
C LEU A 57 2.82 17.33 -14.65
N ASP A 58 3.46 16.79 -15.70
CA ASP A 58 4.79 17.16 -16.17
C ASP A 58 5.84 17.14 -15.03
N LYS A 59 5.84 16.03 -14.23
CA LYS A 59 6.73 15.84 -13.08
C LYS A 59 7.54 14.56 -13.19
N GLU A 60 8.73 14.58 -12.60
CA GLU A 60 9.54 13.39 -12.34
C GLU A 60 8.91 12.57 -11.20
N LEU A 61 8.63 11.27 -11.42
CA LEU A 61 8.17 10.37 -10.38
C LEU A 61 9.34 9.94 -9.49
N VAL A 62 9.20 10.17 -8.19
CA VAL A 62 10.14 9.67 -7.17
C VAL A 62 9.42 8.70 -6.26
N ILE A 63 9.82 7.44 -6.26
CA ILE A 63 9.20 6.38 -5.45
C ILE A 63 10.03 6.17 -4.18
N LYS A 64 9.35 6.13 -3.02
CA LYS A 64 9.93 5.83 -1.72
C LYS A 64 9.31 4.56 -1.16
N ASP A 65 10.13 3.52 -0.94
CA ASP A 65 9.74 2.31 -0.22
C ASP A 65 9.81 2.55 1.28
N ILE A 66 8.70 2.37 1.97
CA ILE A 66 8.58 2.51 3.42
C ILE A 66 7.68 1.40 3.99
N TYR A 67 7.63 1.25 5.31
CA TYR A 67 6.68 0.33 5.92
C TYR A 67 5.25 0.81 5.76
N PHE A 68 4.32 -0.12 5.50
CA PHE A 68 2.91 0.16 5.23
C PHE A 68 2.25 0.99 6.33
N ASP A 69 2.49 0.67 7.60
CA ASP A 69 1.97 1.38 8.77
C ASP A 69 2.40 2.85 8.87
N SER A 70 3.40 3.26 8.09
CA SER A 70 3.91 4.64 8.06
C SER A 70 3.39 5.47 6.89
N ILE A 71 2.77 4.84 5.88
CA ILE A 71 2.41 5.48 4.59
C ILE A 71 1.48 6.68 4.80
N LEU A 72 0.38 6.51 5.54
CA LEU A 72 -0.58 7.61 5.74
C LEU A 72 0.03 8.79 6.51
N ASN A 73 0.99 8.54 7.39
CA ASN A 73 1.70 9.61 8.10
C ASN A 73 2.62 10.42 7.18
N GLU A 74 3.25 9.80 6.18
CA GLU A 74 4.04 10.52 5.16
C GLU A 74 3.14 11.44 4.30
N ILE A 75 1.94 10.99 3.95
CA ILE A 75 0.93 11.78 3.23
C ILE A 75 0.43 12.94 4.10
N LYS A 76 0.01 12.67 5.34
CA LYS A 76 -0.51 13.69 6.29
C LYS A 76 0.51 14.80 6.54
N SER A 77 1.77 14.42 6.75
CA SER A 77 2.85 15.37 7.00
C SER A 77 3.28 16.16 5.75
N GLY A 78 2.80 15.78 4.57
CA GLY A 78 3.17 16.39 3.29
C GLY A 78 4.58 16.02 2.82
N LYS A 79 5.20 14.95 3.36
CA LYS A 79 6.49 14.44 2.89
C LYS A 79 6.37 13.61 1.61
N ALA A 80 5.18 13.13 1.30
CA ALA A 80 4.82 12.52 0.03
C ALA A 80 3.58 13.22 -0.56
N ASP A 81 3.40 13.13 -1.88
CA ASP A 81 2.26 13.70 -2.60
C ASP A 81 1.13 12.69 -2.72
N ILE A 82 1.47 11.47 -3.09
CA ILE A 82 0.54 10.37 -3.32
C ILE A 82 1.04 9.11 -2.63
N ALA A 83 0.11 8.26 -2.23
CA ALA A 83 0.42 6.91 -1.79
C ALA A 83 -0.37 5.89 -2.61
N LEU A 84 0.37 4.97 -3.22
CA LEU A 84 -0.15 3.77 -3.89
C LEU A 84 0.58 2.58 -3.28
N ALA A 85 -0.18 1.69 -2.65
CA ALA A 85 0.34 0.53 -1.92
C ALA A 85 -0.80 -0.48 -1.65
N GLY A 86 -1.69 -0.70 -2.63
CA GLY A 86 -2.89 -1.49 -2.39
C GLY A 86 -3.71 -0.97 -1.21
N ILE A 87 -3.87 0.35 -1.07
CA ILE A 87 -4.46 0.95 0.12
C ILE A 87 -5.98 0.86 0.06
N SER A 88 -6.56 0.00 0.90
CA SER A 88 -8.02 -0.11 1.04
C SER A 88 -8.63 1.18 1.56
N VAL A 89 -9.68 1.64 0.89
CA VAL A 89 -10.45 2.82 1.28
C VAL A 89 -11.44 2.45 2.39
N ASN A 90 -11.35 3.13 3.52
CA ASN A 90 -12.31 2.98 4.62
C ASN A 90 -12.56 4.31 5.34
N GLU A 91 -13.61 4.36 6.17
CA GLU A 91 -14.05 5.59 6.82
C GLU A 91 -13.02 6.14 7.84
N GLU A 92 -12.24 5.28 8.49
CA GLU A 92 -11.21 5.72 9.44
C GLU A 92 -10.07 6.44 8.70
N ARG A 93 -9.59 5.84 7.61
CA ARG A 93 -8.53 6.44 6.78
C ARG A 93 -9.00 7.73 6.11
N LYS A 94 -10.27 7.82 5.68
CA LYS A 94 -10.87 9.05 5.12
C LYS A 94 -10.93 10.22 6.10
N LYS A 95 -10.91 9.98 7.41
CA LYS A 95 -10.80 11.06 8.40
C LYS A 95 -9.43 11.75 8.32
N GLU A 96 -8.40 11.03 7.91
CA GLU A 96 -7.01 11.46 7.98
C GLU A 96 -6.46 11.97 6.64
N VAL A 97 -6.88 11.37 5.52
CA VAL A 97 -6.43 11.69 4.16
C VAL A 97 -7.64 11.72 3.22
N ASP A 98 -7.45 12.30 2.03
CA ASP A 98 -8.42 12.16 0.95
C ASP A 98 -8.01 10.99 0.05
N PHE A 99 -9.00 10.35 -0.57
CA PHE A 99 -8.80 9.24 -1.50
C PHE A 99 -9.32 9.58 -2.88
N SER A 100 -8.62 9.08 -3.89
CA SER A 100 -9.12 9.06 -5.26
C SER A 100 -10.37 8.20 -5.41
N ILE A 101 -10.95 8.18 -6.60
CA ILE A 101 -11.87 7.11 -7.01
C ILE A 101 -11.17 5.75 -6.86
N ASN A 102 -11.97 4.70 -6.65
CA ASN A 102 -11.44 3.34 -6.53
C ASN A 102 -10.96 2.84 -7.91
N TYR A 103 -9.79 2.14 -7.91
CA TYR A 103 -9.20 1.62 -9.16
C TYR A 103 -9.10 0.09 -9.21
N ILE A 104 -9.14 -0.58 -8.05
CA ILE A 104 -9.12 -2.06 -7.91
C ILE A 104 -10.15 -2.46 -6.86
N THR A 105 -10.83 -3.61 -7.09
CA THR A 105 -11.53 -4.36 -6.04
C THR A 105 -10.67 -5.54 -5.66
N SER A 106 -10.47 -5.77 -4.37
CA SER A 106 -9.70 -6.87 -3.79
C SER A 106 -10.55 -7.71 -2.84
N ARG A 107 -10.06 -8.89 -2.49
CA ARG A 107 -10.65 -9.80 -1.51
C ARG A 107 -9.60 -10.18 -0.50
N GLN A 108 -9.98 -10.19 0.77
CA GLN A 108 -9.12 -10.71 1.83
C GLN A 108 -9.27 -12.22 1.92
N VAL A 109 -8.21 -12.94 1.56
CA VAL A 109 -8.16 -14.42 1.52
C VAL A 109 -7.28 -14.98 2.62
N VAL A 110 -7.39 -16.28 2.85
CA VAL A 110 -6.65 -17.02 3.89
C VAL A 110 -5.62 -17.93 3.23
N ILE A 111 -4.35 -17.76 3.57
CA ILE A 111 -3.26 -18.68 3.20
C ILE A 111 -2.96 -19.58 4.38
N VAL A 112 -2.83 -20.88 4.13
CA VAL A 112 -2.46 -21.90 5.11
C VAL A 112 -1.41 -22.87 4.53
N LEU A 113 -0.79 -23.68 5.38
CA LEU A 113 -0.02 -24.84 4.92
C LEU A 113 -0.97 -25.86 4.26
N LYS A 114 -0.52 -26.57 3.23
CA LYS A 114 -1.34 -27.60 2.53
C LYS A 114 -1.80 -28.74 3.42
N ASP A 115 -1.06 -29.03 4.48
CA ASP A 115 -1.38 -30.06 5.50
C ASP A 115 -2.08 -29.47 6.74
N SER A 116 -2.54 -28.22 6.66
CA SER A 116 -3.27 -27.55 7.74
C SER A 116 -4.63 -28.23 7.99
N ASN A 117 -5.05 -28.21 9.25
CA ASN A 117 -6.40 -28.60 9.66
C ASN A 117 -7.45 -27.48 9.43
N ILE A 118 -7.03 -26.29 8.97
CA ILE A 118 -7.91 -25.20 8.61
C ILE A 118 -8.32 -25.41 7.15
N THR A 119 -9.58 -25.78 6.93
CA THR A 119 -10.13 -26.12 5.59
C THR A 119 -11.19 -25.16 5.09
N ASP A 120 -11.60 -24.22 5.94
CA ASP A 120 -12.60 -23.20 5.64
C ASP A 120 -12.16 -21.85 6.18
N VAL A 121 -12.50 -20.76 5.47
CA VAL A 121 -12.12 -19.39 5.86
C VAL A 121 -12.72 -19.01 7.24
N ASP A 122 -13.89 -19.53 7.58
CA ASP A 122 -14.53 -19.28 8.88
C ASP A 122 -13.81 -19.93 10.06
N ASN A 123 -12.97 -20.93 9.81
CA ASN A 123 -12.19 -21.60 10.84
C ASN A 123 -10.98 -20.79 11.32
N VAL A 124 -10.70 -19.64 10.70
CA VAL A 124 -9.55 -18.79 11.05
C VAL A 124 -9.76 -17.95 12.32
N TYR A 125 -11.02 -17.68 12.69
CA TYR A 125 -11.36 -16.71 13.75
C TYR A 125 -10.90 -17.07 15.17
N ASN A 126 -10.53 -18.31 15.43
CA ASN A 126 -10.01 -18.76 16.72
C ASN A 126 -8.58 -19.32 16.61
N LYS A 127 -7.85 -18.87 15.61
CA LYS A 127 -6.49 -19.32 15.30
C LYS A 127 -5.48 -18.20 15.52
N LYS A 128 -4.22 -18.54 15.41
CA LYS A 128 -3.13 -17.58 15.42
C LYS A 128 -2.85 -17.09 14.00
N VAL A 129 -3.23 -15.85 13.71
CA VAL A 129 -3.28 -15.30 12.35
C VAL A 129 -2.23 -14.22 12.18
N ALA A 130 -1.41 -14.33 11.13
CA ALA A 130 -0.53 -13.26 10.71
C ALA A 130 -1.27 -12.27 9.82
N VAL A 131 -1.08 -10.99 10.09
CA VAL A 131 -1.57 -9.87 9.29
C VAL A 131 -0.48 -8.82 9.14
N GLN A 132 -0.52 -8.02 8.07
CA GLN A 132 0.37 -6.88 7.97
C GLN A 132 -0.10 -5.78 8.93
N LEU A 133 0.84 -5.21 9.70
CA LEU A 133 0.57 -4.14 10.67
C LEU A 133 -0.07 -2.94 9.98
N GLY A 134 -1.24 -2.52 10.46
CA GLY A 134 -2.00 -1.38 9.93
C GLY A 134 -2.78 -1.67 8.64
N SER A 135 -2.80 -2.91 8.13
CA SER A 135 -3.63 -3.31 7.00
C SER A 135 -5.12 -3.33 7.36
N VAL A 136 -5.98 -3.46 6.33
CA VAL A 136 -7.42 -3.60 6.57
C VAL A 136 -7.74 -4.92 7.26
N ALA A 137 -6.97 -6.00 7.02
CA ALA A 137 -7.09 -7.26 7.74
C ALA A 137 -6.78 -7.09 9.22
N ASP A 138 -5.69 -6.39 9.58
CA ASP A 138 -5.36 -6.09 10.98
C ASP A 138 -6.50 -5.36 11.69
N THR A 139 -7.03 -4.31 11.08
CA THR A 139 -8.15 -3.53 11.64
C THR A 139 -9.41 -4.38 11.78
N TYR A 140 -9.75 -5.16 10.74
CA TYR A 140 -10.93 -6.02 10.75
C TYR A 140 -10.92 -7.03 11.91
N PHE A 141 -9.82 -7.75 12.08
CA PHE A 141 -9.72 -8.74 13.16
C PHE A 141 -9.65 -8.07 14.55
N THR A 142 -8.95 -6.94 14.67
CA THR A 142 -8.86 -6.19 15.92
C THR A 142 -10.23 -5.74 16.42
N ASP A 143 -11.08 -5.25 15.50
CA ASP A 143 -12.36 -4.65 15.85
C ASP A 143 -13.46 -5.71 16.03
N LYS A 144 -13.49 -6.72 15.16
CA LYS A 144 -14.62 -7.65 15.06
C LYS A 144 -14.35 -9.04 15.64
N HIS A 145 -13.10 -9.48 15.70
CA HIS A 145 -12.74 -10.87 16.06
C HIS A 145 -11.66 -10.92 17.15
N LYS A 146 -11.97 -10.36 18.32
CA LYS A 146 -11.05 -10.24 19.47
C LYS A 146 -10.54 -11.57 20.03
N SER A 147 -11.19 -12.70 19.71
CA SER A 147 -10.73 -14.03 20.07
C SER A 147 -9.59 -14.57 19.20
N THR A 148 -9.32 -13.91 18.05
CA THR A 148 -8.22 -14.28 17.16
C THR A 148 -6.90 -13.77 17.73
N GLU A 149 -5.91 -14.64 17.88
CA GLU A 149 -4.55 -14.22 18.23
C GLU A 149 -3.85 -13.63 17.01
N LEU A 150 -3.64 -12.30 16.99
CA LEU A 150 -3.00 -11.63 15.87
C LEU A 150 -1.48 -11.50 16.04
N VAL A 151 -0.75 -11.98 15.03
CA VAL A 151 0.68 -11.74 14.86
C VAL A 151 0.86 -10.69 13.77
N ARG A 152 1.24 -9.48 14.19
CA ARG A 152 1.42 -8.35 13.29
C ARG A 152 2.84 -8.29 12.77
N GLN A 153 3.00 -8.37 11.45
CA GLN A 153 4.30 -8.27 10.80
C GLN A 153 4.33 -7.05 9.87
N LYS A 154 5.51 -6.46 9.68
CA LYS A 154 5.68 -5.33 8.76
C LYS A 154 5.84 -5.75 7.31
N LYS A 155 6.31 -6.97 7.06
CA LYS A 155 6.62 -7.51 5.72
C LYS A 155 5.94 -8.85 5.51
N TYR A 156 5.36 -9.05 4.33
CA TYR A 156 4.71 -10.31 3.94
C TYR A 156 5.65 -11.50 3.98
N LEU A 157 6.93 -11.32 3.57
CA LEU A 157 7.93 -12.38 3.63
C LEU A 157 8.12 -12.93 5.05
N THR A 158 8.05 -12.08 6.08
CA THR A 158 8.14 -12.52 7.47
C THR A 158 6.92 -13.35 7.87
N MET A 159 5.71 -12.96 7.42
CA MET A 159 4.49 -13.75 7.66
C MET A 159 4.57 -15.13 7.01
N VAL A 160 5.10 -15.21 5.79
CA VAL A 160 5.32 -16.47 5.07
C VAL A 160 6.28 -17.39 5.84
N GLU A 161 7.39 -16.87 6.33
CA GLU A 161 8.35 -17.66 7.13
C GLU A 161 7.75 -18.06 8.49
N ASP A 162 6.94 -17.21 9.12
CA ASP A 162 6.24 -17.55 10.35
C ASP A 162 5.21 -18.68 10.13
N LEU A 163 4.48 -18.67 9.01
CA LEU A 163 3.53 -19.74 8.64
C LEU A 163 4.27 -21.05 8.35
N LYS A 164 5.34 -21.01 7.55
CA LYS A 164 6.17 -22.19 7.24
C LYS A 164 6.84 -22.78 8.47
N GLY A 165 7.15 -21.95 9.45
CA GLY A 165 7.72 -22.34 10.74
C GLY A 165 6.69 -22.75 11.80
N ASN A 166 5.40 -22.85 11.48
CA ASN A 166 4.30 -23.13 12.40
C ASN A 166 4.23 -22.15 13.60
N LYS A 167 4.70 -20.90 13.42
CA LYS A 167 4.55 -19.86 14.44
C LYS A 167 3.18 -19.19 14.39
N VAL A 168 2.52 -19.28 13.22
CA VAL A 168 1.14 -18.89 12.99
C VAL A 168 0.42 -19.99 12.22
N ASP A 169 -0.92 -20.02 12.32
CA ASP A 169 -1.76 -21.03 11.68
C ASP A 169 -2.21 -20.61 10.28
N ALA A 170 -2.31 -19.29 10.04
CA ALA A 170 -2.78 -18.72 8.79
C ALA A 170 -2.21 -17.31 8.56
N ILE A 171 -2.26 -16.88 7.29
CA ILE A 171 -2.04 -15.48 6.88
C ILE A 171 -3.34 -14.98 6.27
N VAL A 172 -3.76 -13.75 6.61
CA VAL A 172 -4.87 -13.06 5.93
C VAL A 172 -4.31 -11.86 5.19
N MET A 173 -4.60 -11.81 3.88
CA MET A 173 -4.13 -10.77 2.97
C MET A 173 -4.93 -10.73 1.67
N ASP A 174 -4.60 -9.80 0.81
CA ASP A 174 -5.25 -9.59 -0.48
C ASP A 174 -4.99 -10.72 -1.47
N GLU A 175 -6.00 -11.03 -2.29
CA GLU A 175 -6.05 -12.23 -3.14
C GLU A 175 -4.93 -12.29 -4.18
N LEU A 176 -4.68 -11.22 -4.96
CA LEU A 176 -3.65 -11.28 -6.00
C LEU A 176 -2.24 -11.43 -5.42
N PRO A 177 -1.82 -10.67 -4.39
CA PRO A 177 -0.56 -10.92 -3.71
C PRO A 177 -0.48 -12.30 -3.05
N ALA A 178 -1.58 -12.81 -2.49
CA ALA A 178 -1.63 -14.17 -1.97
C ALA A 178 -1.33 -15.23 -3.05
N LYS A 179 -1.91 -15.07 -4.25
CA LYS A 179 -1.64 -15.94 -5.40
C LYS A 179 -0.15 -15.92 -5.79
N GLU A 180 0.48 -14.73 -5.83
CA GLU A 180 1.91 -14.63 -6.13
C GLU A 180 2.80 -15.28 -5.05
N ILE A 181 2.41 -15.19 -3.78
CA ILE A 181 3.09 -15.87 -2.68
C ILE A 181 2.98 -17.39 -2.82
N VAL A 182 1.78 -17.92 -3.02
CA VAL A 182 1.54 -19.36 -3.11
C VAL A 182 2.19 -19.96 -4.36
N LYS A 183 2.21 -19.25 -5.49
CA LYS A 183 2.93 -19.65 -6.70
C LYS A 183 4.43 -19.91 -6.45
N LYS A 184 5.04 -19.12 -5.55
CA LYS A 184 6.46 -19.24 -5.17
C LYS A 184 6.70 -20.20 -3.99
N ASN A 185 5.65 -20.62 -3.28
CA ASN A 185 5.74 -21.45 -2.06
C ASN A 185 4.80 -22.65 -2.19
N THR A 186 5.27 -23.74 -2.80
CA THR A 186 4.46 -24.90 -3.18
C THR A 186 3.85 -25.68 -2.03
N ASN A 187 4.29 -25.44 -0.78
CA ASN A 187 3.73 -26.02 0.44
C ASN A 187 2.58 -25.18 1.05
N LEU A 188 2.29 -24.01 0.46
CA LEU A 188 1.18 -23.17 0.86
C LEU A 188 -0.03 -23.33 -0.08
N THR A 189 -1.21 -22.99 0.40
CA THR A 189 -2.45 -22.91 -0.38
C THR A 189 -3.32 -21.77 0.11
N ILE A 190 -4.18 -21.27 -0.78
CA ILE A 190 -5.25 -20.33 -0.44
C ILE A 190 -6.50 -21.18 -0.21
N LEU A 191 -7.23 -20.94 0.87
CA LEU A 191 -8.53 -21.57 1.13
C LEU A 191 -9.58 -21.03 0.14
N ASP A 192 -10.56 -21.87 -0.20
CA ASP A 192 -11.70 -21.45 -0.99
C ASP A 192 -12.54 -20.42 -0.21
N GLY A 193 -13.02 -19.40 -0.93
CA GLY A 193 -13.75 -18.29 -0.33
C GLY A 193 -12.86 -17.11 0.05
N TYR A 194 -13.46 -16.13 0.74
CA TYR A 194 -12.79 -14.93 1.21
C TYR A 194 -13.49 -14.41 2.47
N ILE A 195 -12.79 -13.58 3.26
CA ILE A 195 -13.32 -13.02 4.50
C ILE A 195 -14.20 -11.80 4.22
N PHE A 196 -13.72 -10.87 3.38
CA PHE A 196 -14.45 -9.69 2.92
C PHE A 196 -13.82 -9.11 1.65
N GLU A 197 -14.57 -8.23 0.98
CA GLU A 197 -14.09 -7.44 -0.16
C GLU A 197 -13.77 -6.02 0.28
N ASP A 198 -12.80 -5.41 -0.38
CA ASP A 198 -12.41 -4.02 -0.23
C ASP A 198 -11.99 -3.40 -1.56
N THR A 199 -11.75 -2.10 -1.58
CA THR A 199 -11.37 -1.38 -2.80
C THR A 199 -10.18 -0.50 -2.54
N TYR A 200 -9.27 -0.41 -3.51
CA TYR A 200 -8.09 0.45 -3.42
C TYR A 200 -8.35 1.84 -3.98
N GLY A 201 -7.78 2.83 -3.29
CA GLY A 201 -7.71 4.22 -3.71
C GLY A 201 -6.34 4.80 -3.45
N ILE A 202 -6.01 5.84 -4.20
CA ILE A 202 -4.77 6.61 -4.02
C ILE A 202 -4.97 7.60 -2.87
N ALA A 203 -4.14 7.51 -1.84
CA ALA A 203 -4.23 8.43 -0.72
C ALA A 203 -3.45 9.73 -1.02
N ILE A 204 -4.08 10.85 -0.70
CA ILE A 204 -3.59 12.20 -0.96
C ILE A 204 -3.80 13.02 0.32
N LYS A 205 -2.94 14.02 0.55
CA LYS A 205 -3.07 14.88 1.72
C LYS A 205 -4.44 15.55 1.75
N LYS A 206 -5.09 15.50 2.90
CA LYS A 206 -6.43 16.05 3.11
C LYS A 206 -6.51 17.52 2.69
N GLY A 207 -7.51 17.84 1.86
CA GLY A 207 -7.74 19.18 1.34
C GLY A 207 -6.89 19.56 0.11
N ASN A 208 -6.05 18.67 -0.42
CA ASN A 208 -5.32 18.91 -1.67
C ASN A 208 -6.21 18.53 -2.87
N THR A 209 -7.28 19.29 -3.07
CA THR A 209 -8.30 19.03 -4.09
C THR A 209 -7.74 19.14 -5.52
N GLU A 210 -6.82 20.07 -5.77
CA GLU A 210 -6.20 20.23 -7.11
C GLU A 210 -5.48 18.95 -7.56
N LEU A 211 -4.67 18.36 -6.69
CA LEU A 211 -3.99 17.09 -6.99
C LEU A 211 -4.99 15.93 -7.08
N LEU A 212 -5.98 15.89 -6.18
CA LEU A 212 -7.02 14.86 -6.18
C LEU A 212 -7.81 14.84 -7.49
N ASP A 213 -8.21 16.02 -8.00
CA ASP A 213 -8.96 16.13 -9.25
C ASP A 213 -8.12 15.65 -10.44
N LYS A 214 -6.82 15.99 -10.48
CA LYS A 214 -5.91 15.51 -11.52
C LYS A 214 -5.68 14.00 -11.45
N VAL A 215 -5.50 13.44 -10.27
CA VAL A 215 -5.39 11.99 -10.06
C VAL A 215 -6.66 11.28 -10.53
N ASN A 216 -7.83 11.80 -10.18
CA ASN A 216 -9.12 11.23 -10.60
C ASN A 216 -9.32 11.31 -12.12
N GLU A 217 -8.90 12.41 -12.76
CA GLU A 217 -8.92 12.54 -14.24
C GLU A 217 -8.10 11.43 -14.90
N VAL A 218 -6.86 11.21 -14.43
CA VAL A 218 -5.98 10.16 -14.96
C VAL A 218 -6.56 8.78 -14.71
N LEU A 219 -7.03 8.49 -13.48
CA LEU A 219 -7.63 7.20 -13.16
C LEU A 219 -8.87 6.90 -14.01
N ASN A 220 -9.76 7.88 -14.21
CA ASN A 220 -10.92 7.71 -15.08
C ASN A 220 -10.52 7.31 -16.51
N ASN A 221 -9.48 7.97 -17.06
CA ASN A 221 -8.98 7.61 -18.39
C ASN A 221 -8.40 6.19 -18.41
N LEU A 222 -7.56 5.83 -17.44
CA LEU A 222 -6.97 4.49 -17.35
C LEU A 222 -8.01 3.38 -17.18
N ILE A 223 -9.06 3.64 -16.41
CA ILE A 223 -10.18 2.69 -16.19
C ILE A 223 -10.98 2.53 -17.48
N ASN A 224 -11.39 3.65 -18.11
CA ASN A 224 -12.20 3.64 -19.34
C ASN A 224 -11.47 2.99 -20.51
N ASP A 225 -10.16 3.18 -20.61
CA ASP A 225 -9.30 2.58 -21.63
C ASP A 225 -8.90 1.13 -21.32
N GLY A 226 -9.33 0.57 -20.17
CA GLY A 226 -8.99 -0.79 -19.75
C GLY A 226 -7.53 -0.98 -19.31
N LYS A 227 -6.78 0.10 -19.15
CA LYS A 227 -5.33 0.05 -18.85
C LYS A 227 -5.01 -0.57 -17.50
N ILE A 228 -5.86 -0.37 -16.49
CA ILE A 228 -5.68 -1.00 -15.17
C ILE A 228 -5.64 -2.53 -15.32
N ASN A 229 -6.57 -3.11 -16.09
CA ASN A 229 -6.59 -4.54 -16.35
C ASN A 229 -5.37 -5.00 -17.18
N GLU A 230 -4.93 -4.21 -18.16
CA GLU A 230 -3.71 -4.52 -18.91
C GLU A 230 -2.48 -4.59 -17.99
N TYR A 231 -2.37 -3.65 -17.04
CA TYR A 231 -1.29 -3.65 -16.04
C TYR A 231 -1.37 -4.88 -15.12
N VAL A 232 -2.57 -5.21 -14.61
CA VAL A 232 -2.75 -6.43 -13.80
C VAL A 232 -2.30 -7.66 -14.58
N ILE A 233 -2.73 -7.83 -15.83
CA ILE A 233 -2.33 -8.96 -16.69
C ILE A 233 -0.81 -8.96 -16.93
N LYS A 234 -0.20 -7.78 -17.15
CA LYS A 234 1.25 -7.65 -17.36
C LYS A 234 2.06 -8.19 -16.18
N TYR A 235 1.62 -7.91 -14.96
CA TYR A 235 2.37 -8.19 -13.74
C TYR A 235 1.94 -9.48 -13.00
N THR A 236 0.92 -10.22 -13.49
CA THR A 236 0.48 -11.52 -12.95
C THR A 236 0.89 -12.73 -13.80
N LYS A 237 1.69 -12.56 -14.85
CA LYS A 237 2.14 -13.62 -15.78
C LYS A 237 3.16 -14.59 -15.19
#